data_be7717a7282c3678c42066264be16b46
#
_entry.id   be7717a7282c3678c42066264be16b46
#
_cell.length_a   1.000
_cell.length_b   1.000
_cell.length_c   1.000
_cell.angle_alpha   90.00
_cell.angle_beta   90.00
_cell.angle_gamma   90.00
#
_symmetry.space_group_name_H-M   'P 1'
#
loop_
_entity.id
_entity.type
_entity.pdbx_description
1 polymer ?
#
loop_
_entity_poly.entity_id
_entity_poly.type
_entity_poly.pdbx_seq_one_letter_code
_entity_poly.pdbx_strand_id
1 'polypeptide(L)'
;MANLERNKQTVIAFITRAFNDKLPADAVAQYVGSQYIQHDPQSPDGAEAFVQFATGFAGQFPQLHIDIKRVIAEGDLVVAHLLITMMPEDRGMAGVEIFRLQDSKIVEHWNVLQPVPEQAANDNTMF
;
A
#
# COMPACT_ATOMS: atom_id res chain seq x y z
N MET A 1 -8.67 19.47 -12.39
CA MET A 1 -9.13 19.31 -11.00
C MET A 1 -9.03 17.85 -10.61
N ALA A 2 -8.46 17.55 -9.45
CA ALA A 2 -8.35 16.18 -8.99
C ALA A 2 -9.73 15.61 -8.68
N ASN A 3 -9.95 14.35 -9.06
CA ASN A 3 -11.14 13.61 -8.68
C ASN A 3 -10.79 12.77 -7.44
N LEU A 4 -11.12 13.28 -6.27
CA LEU A 4 -10.72 12.68 -5.00
C LEU A 4 -11.26 11.26 -4.83
N GLU A 5 -12.53 11.05 -5.17
CA GLU A 5 -13.13 9.73 -5.02
C GLU A 5 -12.49 8.70 -5.97
N ARG A 6 -12.29 9.09 -7.21
CA ARG A 6 -11.62 8.23 -8.19
C ARG A 6 -10.19 7.89 -7.75
N ASN A 7 -9.46 8.89 -7.22
CA ASN A 7 -8.11 8.67 -6.73
C ASN A 7 -8.09 7.69 -5.56
N LYS A 8 -9.04 7.80 -4.61
CA LYS A 8 -9.17 6.83 -3.52
C LYS A 8 -9.43 5.42 -4.05
N GLN A 9 -10.35 5.28 -5.01
CA GLN A 9 -10.66 3.97 -5.58
C GLN A 9 -9.47 3.37 -6.32
N THR A 10 -8.70 4.19 -7.04
CA THR A 10 -7.47 3.73 -7.71
C THR A 10 -6.48 3.16 -6.69
N VAL A 11 -6.26 3.84 -5.57
CA VAL A 11 -5.32 3.39 -4.54
C VAL A 11 -5.81 2.10 -3.87
N ILE A 12 -7.10 2.03 -3.51
CA ILE A 12 -7.69 0.82 -2.92
C ILE A 12 -7.53 -0.36 -3.89
N ALA A 13 -7.85 -0.16 -5.15
CA ALA A 13 -7.74 -1.21 -6.17
C ALA A 13 -6.29 -1.64 -6.37
N PHE A 14 -5.35 -0.69 -6.39
CA PHE A 14 -3.92 -0.99 -6.54
C PHE A 14 -3.42 -1.87 -5.39
N ILE A 15 -3.68 -1.45 -4.15
CA ILE A 15 -3.22 -2.19 -2.96
C ILE A 15 -3.83 -3.61 -2.95
N THR A 16 -5.15 -3.70 -3.17
CA THR A 16 -5.85 -4.98 -3.17
C THR A 16 -5.31 -5.91 -4.26
N ARG A 17 -5.16 -5.40 -5.47
CA ARG A 17 -4.70 -6.19 -6.61
C ARG A 17 -3.26 -6.66 -6.43
N ALA A 18 -2.38 -5.76 -5.99
CA ALA A 18 -0.96 -6.07 -5.85
C ALA A 18 -0.71 -7.08 -4.73
N PHE A 19 -1.34 -6.89 -3.57
CA PHE A 19 -0.98 -7.64 -2.36
C PHE A 19 -1.99 -8.73 -1.97
N ASN A 20 -3.29 -8.44 -1.98
CA ASN A 20 -4.29 -9.43 -1.58
C ASN A 20 -4.56 -10.44 -2.70
N ASP A 21 -4.70 -9.95 -3.93
CA ASP A 21 -4.85 -10.81 -5.11
C ASP A 21 -3.53 -11.39 -5.59
N LYS A 22 -2.41 -10.84 -5.13
CA LYS A 22 -1.05 -11.27 -5.46
C LYS A 22 -0.74 -11.19 -6.95
N LEU A 23 -1.20 -10.08 -7.57
CA LEU A 23 -1.01 -9.77 -8.98
C LEU A 23 -0.34 -8.41 -9.16
N PRO A 24 0.90 -8.22 -8.65
CA PRO A 24 1.54 -6.90 -8.68
C PRO A 24 1.82 -6.38 -10.08
N ALA A 25 2.17 -7.24 -11.04
CA ALA A 25 2.40 -6.79 -12.41
C ALA A 25 1.12 -6.24 -13.06
N ASP A 26 -0.01 -6.92 -12.82
CA ASP A 26 -1.30 -6.46 -13.30
C ASP A 26 -1.73 -5.16 -12.63
N ALA A 27 -1.50 -5.04 -11.31
CA ALA A 27 -1.80 -3.83 -10.56
C ALA A 27 -1.03 -2.63 -11.11
N VAL A 28 0.27 -2.81 -11.40
CA VAL A 28 1.09 -1.75 -11.99
C VAL A 28 0.56 -1.38 -13.38
N ALA A 29 0.25 -2.37 -14.21
CA ALA A 29 -0.24 -2.12 -15.57
C ALA A 29 -1.55 -1.31 -15.57
N GLN A 30 -2.43 -1.54 -14.58
CA GLN A 30 -3.72 -0.88 -14.54
C GLN A 30 -3.70 0.47 -13.82
N TYR A 31 -2.91 0.63 -12.76
CA TYR A 31 -3.07 1.74 -11.82
C TYR A 31 -1.86 2.65 -11.68
N VAL A 32 -0.70 2.26 -12.17
CA VAL A 32 0.51 3.09 -12.11
C VAL A 32 0.67 3.85 -13.43
N GLY A 33 1.12 5.09 -13.34
CA GLY A 33 1.31 5.96 -14.50
C GLY A 33 2.67 5.77 -15.17
N SER A 34 3.19 6.88 -15.74
CA SER A 34 4.42 6.84 -16.52
C SER A 34 5.68 6.68 -15.68
N GLN A 35 5.57 6.85 -14.36
CA GLN A 35 6.68 6.71 -13.42
C GLN A 35 6.15 6.19 -12.09
N TYR A 36 7.06 5.70 -11.24
CA TYR A 36 6.74 5.31 -9.88
C TYR A 36 7.94 5.63 -9.00
N ILE A 37 7.89 6.80 -8.37
CA ILE A 37 8.97 7.27 -7.50
C ILE A 37 8.76 6.64 -6.13
N GLN A 38 9.73 5.84 -5.69
CA GLN A 38 9.62 5.08 -4.45
C GLN A 38 10.42 5.73 -3.32
N HIS A 39 9.75 6.02 -2.20
CA HIS A 39 10.39 6.54 -0.99
C HIS A 39 10.48 5.53 0.14
N ASP A 40 9.89 4.33 -0.04
CA ASP A 40 10.07 3.24 0.93
C ASP A 40 11.55 2.81 0.89
N PRO A 41 12.30 2.97 2.00
CA PRO A 41 13.73 2.67 1.99
C PRO A 41 14.06 1.19 1.82
N GLN A 42 13.09 0.31 1.93
CA GLN A 42 13.31 -1.13 1.79
C GLN A 42 13.09 -1.64 0.37
N SER A 43 12.64 -0.78 -0.55
CA SER A 43 12.38 -1.17 -1.93
C SER A 43 13.20 -0.31 -2.89
N PRO A 44 13.82 -0.89 -3.92
CA PRO A 44 14.45 -0.09 -4.96
C PRO A 44 13.42 0.75 -5.71
N ASP A 45 13.91 1.78 -6.40
CA ASP A 45 13.05 2.73 -7.11
C ASP A 45 12.45 2.13 -8.37
N GLY A 46 11.25 2.61 -8.74
CA GLY A 46 10.60 2.29 -9.99
C GLY A 46 9.55 1.19 -9.92
N ALA A 47 8.67 1.17 -10.92
CA ALA A 47 7.55 0.23 -10.96
C ALA A 47 8.01 -1.22 -11.13
N GLU A 48 9.04 -1.47 -11.95
CA GLU A 48 9.55 -2.81 -12.14
C GLU A 48 10.12 -3.37 -10.83
N ALA A 49 10.86 -2.56 -10.09
CA ALA A 49 11.39 -2.95 -8.78
C ALA A 49 10.26 -3.25 -7.79
N PHE A 50 9.18 -2.46 -7.83
CA PHE A 50 7.99 -2.74 -7.01
C PHE A 50 7.39 -4.11 -7.33
N VAL A 51 7.27 -4.44 -8.62
CA VAL A 51 6.72 -5.75 -9.03
C VAL A 51 7.60 -6.88 -8.50
N GLN A 52 8.91 -6.77 -8.62
CA GLN A 52 9.84 -7.78 -8.13
C GLN A 52 9.76 -7.92 -6.61
N PHE A 53 9.72 -6.80 -5.90
CA PHE A 53 9.60 -6.79 -4.44
C PHE A 53 8.29 -7.45 -3.99
N ALA A 54 7.16 -7.04 -4.56
CA ALA A 54 5.85 -7.56 -4.16
C ALA A 54 5.70 -9.05 -4.52
N THR A 55 6.24 -9.48 -5.66
CA THR A 55 6.24 -10.89 -6.07
C THR A 55 7.04 -11.75 -5.09
N GLY A 56 8.24 -11.30 -4.72
CA GLY A 56 9.08 -12.01 -3.76
C GLY A 56 8.44 -12.08 -2.39
N PHE A 57 7.83 -10.98 -1.95
CA PHE A 57 7.17 -10.89 -0.65
C PHE A 57 5.99 -11.85 -0.57
N ALA A 58 5.15 -11.88 -1.61
CA ALA A 58 4.02 -12.81 -1.68
C ALA A 58 4.48 -14.28 -1.72
N GLY A 59 5.60 -14.55 -2.40
CA GLY A 59 6.19 -15.90 -2.43
C GLY A 59 6.68 -16.35 -1.07
N GLN A 60 7.31 -15.44 -0.31
CA GLN A 60 7.80 -15.70 1.03
C GLN A 60 6.67 -15.83 2.03
N PHE A 61 5.61 -15.03 1.88
CA PHE A 61 4.47 -15.00 2.80
C PHE A 61 3.16 -15.23 2.02
N PRO A 62 2.82 -16.50 1.70
CA PRO A 62 1.64 -16.78 0.86
C PRO A 62 0.31 -16.32 1.48
N GLN A 63 0.27 -16.14 2.81
CA GLN A 63 -0.93 -15.68 3.53
C GLN A 63 -0.89 -14.19 3.82
N LEU A 64 0.03 -13.45 3.21
CA LEU A 64 0.09 -12.00 3.32
C LEU A 64 -1.27 -11.39 3.00
N HIS A 65 -1.73 -10.50 3.86
CA HIS A 65 -3.00 -9.81 3.68
C HIS A 65 -2.88 -8.36 4.16
N ILE A 66 -3.48 -7.44 3.42
CA ILE A 66 -3.58 -6.04 3.79
C ILE A 66 -5.06 -5.70 4.01
N ASP A 67 -5.35 -5.19 5.21
CA ASP A 67 -6.68 -4.72 5.58
C ASP A 67 -6.64 -3.19 5.62
N ILE A 68 -7.34 -2.56 4.68
CA ILE A 68 -7.39 -1.10 4.58
C ILE A 68 -8.45 -0.58 5.54
N LYS A 69 -8.02 0.20 6.53
CA LYS A 69 -8.91 0.70 7.58
C LYS A 69 -9.61 1.99 7.19
N ARG A 70 -8.90 2.92 6.55
CA ARG A 70 -9.45 4.20 6.08
C ARG A 70 -8.59 4.78 4.97
N VAL A 71 -9.22 5.57 4.12
CA VAL A 71 -8.54 6.23 3.01
C VAL A 71 -8.97 7.69 2.97
N ILE A 72 -8.00 8.58 2.86
CA ILE A 72 -8.22 10.03 2.87
C ILE A 72 -7.54 10.61 1.63
N ALA A 73 -8.21 11.51 0.92
CA ALA A 73 -7.65 12.15 -0.26
C ALA A 73 -7.77 13.66 -0.17
N GLU A 74 -6.70 14.34 -0.61
CA GLU A 74 -6.66 15.79 -0.73
C GLU A 74 -5.74 16.16 -1.88
N GLY A 75 -6.20 17.03 -2.78
CA GLY A 75 -5.40 17.40 -3.96
C GLY A 75 -5.09 16.17 -4.80
N ASP A 76 -3.80 15.95 -5.06
CA ASP A 76 -3.32 14.79 -5.80
C ASP A 76 -2.78 13.67 -4.89
N LEU A 77 -2.99 13.78 -3.58
CA LEU A 77 -2.49 12.83 -2.59
C LEU A 77 -3.61 11.97 -2.04
N VAL A 78 -3.30 10.69 -1.81
CA VAL A 78 -4.18 9.74 -1.14
C VAL A 78 -3.39 9.07 -0.02
N VAL A 79 -3.98 9.01 1.16
CA VAL A 79 -3.40 8.35 2.34
C VAL A 79 -4.26 7.15 2.70
N ALA A 80 -3.64 5.98 2.84
CA ALA A 80 -4.31 4.77 3.29
C ALA A 80 -3.69 4.33 4.62
N HIS A 81 -4.53 4.18 5.64
CA HIS A 81 -4.16 3.63 6.94
C HIS A 81 -4.57 2.16 6.93
N LEU A 82 -3.62 1.26 7.17
CA LEU A 82 -3.85 -0.17 6.94
C LEU A 82 -3.12 -1.07 7.95
N LEU A 83 -3.57 -2.32 8.00
CA LEU A 83 -2.95 -3.39 8.76
C LEU A 83 -2.36 -4.40 7.78
N ILE A 84 -1.07 -4.70 7.94
CA ILE A 84 -0.38 -5.72 7.15
C ILE A 84 -0.13 -6.93 8.05
N THR A 85 -0.62 -8.11 7.63
CA THR A 85 -0.34 -9.37 8.33
C THR A 85 0.33 -10.35 7.38
N MET A 86 1.34 -11.05 7.88
CA MET A 86 2.07 -12.07 7.12
C MET A 86 1.37 -13.42 7.18
N MET A 87 0.61 -13.66 8.25
CA MET A 87 -0.19 -14.86 8.47
C MET A 87 -1.37 -14.51 9.40
N PRO A 88 -2.43 -15.35 9.46
CA PRO A 88 -3.65 -15.00 10.19
C PRO A 88 -3.46 -14.67 11.68
N GLU A 89 -2.50 -15.31 12.36
CA GLU A 89 -2.26 -15.11 13.80
C GLU A 89 -1.29 -13.97 14.10
N ASP A 90 -0.74 -13.33 13.07
CA ASP A 90 0.24 -12.26 13.22
C ASP A 90 -0.43 -11.01 13.80
N ARG A 91 0.23 -10.34 14.76
CA ARG A 91 -0.21 -9.02 15.18
C ARG A 91 -0.04 -7.98 14.07
N GLY A 92 0.91 -8.21 13.20
CA GLY A 92 1.10 -7.41 12.00
C GLY A 92 1.80 -6.09 12.21
N MET A 93 1.67 -5.24 11.20
CA MET A 93 2.20 -3.88 11.19
C MET A 93 1.09 -2.90 10.84
N ALA A 94 1.09 -1.76 11.54
CA ALA A 94 0.32 -0.60 11.13
C ALA A 94 1.10 0.12 10.04
N GLY A 95 0.43 0.44 8.94
CA GLY A 95 1.02 1.15 7.83
C GLY A 95 0.26 2.42 7.50
N VAL A 96 1.00 3.48 7.19
CA VAL A 96 0.47 4.68 6.57
C VAL A 96 1.13 4.77 5.20
N GLU A 97 0.32 4.57 4.15
CA GLU A 97 0.77 4.59 2.77
C GLU A 97 0.29 5.87 2.12
N ILE A 98 1.19 6.63 1.53
CA ILE A 98 0.88 7.90 0.86
C ILE A 98 1.20 7.74 -0.62
N PHE A 99 0.23 8.10 -1.46
CA PHE A 99 0.38 8.03 -2.92
C PHE A 99 0.10 9.40 -3.52
N ARG A 100 0.91 9.79 -4.49
CA ARG A 100 0.59 10.93 -5.36
C ARG A 100 0.12 10.37 -6.70
N LEU A 101 -0.94 10.97 -7.23
CA LEU A 101 -1.53 10.55 -8.50
C LEU A 101 -1.48 11.68 -9.52
N GLN A 102 -1.36 11.30 -10.78
CA GLN A 102 -1.45 12.21 -11.92
C GLN A 102 -2.40 11.56 -12.93
N ASP A 103 -3.44 12.28 -13.32
CA ASP A 103 -4.48 11.75 -14.21
C ASP A 103 -5.07 10.43 -13.67
N SER A 104 -5.28 10.38 -12.36
CA SER A 104 -5.81 9.22 -11.62
C SER A 104 -4.95 7.96 -11.73
N LYS A 105 -3.65 8.11 -12.02
CA LYS A 105 -2.65 7.04 -12.00
C LYS A 105 -1.60 7.34 -10.93
N ILE A 106 -1.16 6.31 -10.24
CA ILE A 106 -0.16 6.42 -9.18
C ILE A 106 1.20 6.71 -9.81
N VAL A 107 1.90 7.74 -9.30
CA VAL A 107 3.22 8.13 -9.80
C VAL A 107 4.27 8.24 -8.71
N GLU A 108 3.89 8.20 -7.43
CA GLU A 108 4.83 8.36 -6.32
C GLU A 108 4.26 7.76 -5.05
N HIS A 109 5.13 7.20 -4.19
CA HIS A 109 4.73 6.47 -3.00
C HIS A 109 5.68 6.72 -1.84
N TRP A 110 5.12 6.97 -0.66
CA TRP A 110 5.81 7.03 0.64
C TRP A 110 5.10 6.09 1.60
N ASN A 111 5.81 5.61 2.61
CA ASN A 111 5.16 4.91 3.70
C ASN A 111 5.86 5.09 5.03
N VAL A 112 5.13 4.82 6.09
CA VAL A 112 5.65 4.68 7.45
C VAL A 112 5.01 3.43 8.02
N LEU A 113 5.84 2.51 8.49
CA LEU A 113 5.39 1.22 9.02
C LEU A 113 5.82 1.10 10.48
N GLN A 114 4.94 0.54 11.31
CA GLN A 114 5.24 0.29 12.71
C GLN A 114 4.69 -1.07 13.13
N PRO A 115 5.53 -1.97 13.65
CA PRO A 115 5.03 -3.24 14.19
C PRO A 115 4.02 -3.00 15.30
N VAL A 116 2.95 -3.80 15.32
CA VAL A 116 1.97 -3.75 16.42
C VAL A 116 2.63 -4.37 17.64
N PRO A 117 2.73 -3.64 18.78
CA PRO A 117 3.44 -4.16 19.94
C PRO A 117 2.62 -5.22 20.65
N GLU A 118 3.33 -6.12 21.36
CA GLU A 118 2.69 -7.11 22.22
C GLU A 118 1.94 -6.45 23.37
N GLN A 119 2.52 -5.36 23.92
CA GLN A 119 1.92 -4.61 25.02
C GLN A 119 1.90 -3.13 24.66
N ALA A 120 0.78 -2.48 24.93
CA ALA A 120 0.60 -1.06 24.69
C ALA A 120 0.28 -0.34 26.01
N ALA A 121 0.55 0.97 26.04
CA ALA A 121 0.29 1.80 27.21
C ALA A 121 -1.20 2.12 27.40
N ASN A 122 -2.03 1.80 26.42
CA ASN A 122 -3.49 2.01 26.47
C ASN A 122 -4.20 0.82 25.81
N ASP A 123 -5.52 0.79 25.93
CA ASP A 123 -6.35 -0.30 25.40
C ASP A 123 -6.96 0.04 24.03
N ASN A 124 -6.54 1.12 23.40
CA ASN A 124 -7.01 1.48 22.06
C ASN A 124 -6.18 0.77 20.99
N THR A 125 -6.83 0.37 19.93
CA THR A 125 -6.12 -0.23 18.80
C THR A 125 -5.34 0.84 18.02
N MET A 126 -4.36 0.41 17.23
CA MET A 126 -3.63 1.28 16.30
C MET A 126 -4.43 1.56 15.01
N PHE A 127 -5.65 1.05 14.92
CA PHE A 127 -6.43 1.10 13.68
C PHE A 127 -7.78 1.76 13.81
#